data_3b3d15055df5dc522b79df57bcd38a69
#
_entry.id   3b3d15055df5dc522b79df57bcd38a69
#
_cell.length_a   1.000
_cell.length_b   1.000
_cell.length_c   1.000
_cell.angle_alpha   90.00
_cell.angle_beta   90.00
_cell.angle_gamma   90.00
#
_symmetry.space_group_name_H-M   'P 1'
#
loop_
_entity.id
_entity.type
_entity.pdbx_description
1 polymer ?
#
loop_
_entity_poly.entity_id
_entity_poly.type
_entity_poly.pdbx_seq_one_letter_code
_entity_poly.pdbx_strand_id
1 'polypeptide(L)'
;MDIFFFYIIRRILPALLLTACLSVQMFAQNNHSSEGSEFADFRKELQGEYDGFRKEINAEYIDFLSKAWKEYRLFQGKTPDETPKPLSPVLSQEEKECRAVLVGADEGKEMTVEQKSAAKEAMERTILEKTSSEACFRKVTDSLQLDYFGAELRLHYQSRRFALSAITERSVGTLWKEIADSRFSSLLSDMLRHKEKMQMNDWAYFLLAEKVAARLSTLQSEDCRTVFQHFLLVQSGYDVRLARIDRFLVLLVPIREEVYTRPYLEMNGRTYYVFSNKDLKSYSNIFTYQLPDKLIQIPYLSLMICKELLLPVQPKAFSIKAAGLEVKGEVNQNKIRFYKEYPSCELAVYARAVSDDKLMKQLLASLSAQLAEKPFVETLNQLLLWVQTGFRYQTDGEQFGYEKPFFIEETFYYPACDCEDRSILFVRLVGRLLGKEVVLLDYPGHVATAVCMDEGEVKGAYVSLQGKKFIVCDPTYMNAKAGQVIPSCKEKRPKVIKL
;
A
#
# COMPACT_ATOMS: atom_id res chain seq x y z
N MET A 1 17.40 -36.26 2.97
CA MET A 1 16.18 -36.61 3.71
C MET A 1 15.69 -35.43 4.57
N ASP A 2 16.56 -34.49 4.88
CA ASP A 2 16.25 -33.37 5.79
C ASP A 2 15.46 -32.20 5.13
N ILE A 3 15.62 -31.98 3.82
CA ILE A 3 14.91 -30.91 3.10
C ILE A 3 13.40 -31.22 2.96
N PHE A 4 13.05 -32.50 2.84
CA PHE A 4 11.64 -32.93 2.71
C PHE A 4 10.90 -32.87 4.05
N PHE A 5 11.59 -33.12 5.15
CA PHE A 5 11.04 -33.06 6.52
C PHE A 5 10.76 -31.58 6.92
N PHE A 6 11.66 -30.64 6.56
CA PHE A 6 11.47 -29.21 6.78
C PHE A 6 10.36 -28.62 5.93
N TYR A 7 10.15 -29.12 4.71
CA TYR A 7 9.07 -28.67 3.81
C TYR A 7 7.69 -29.12 4.34
N ILE A 8 7.59 -30.30 4.91
CA ILE A 8 6.36 -30.84 5.52
C ILE A 8 6.00 -30.06 6.79
N ILE A 9 6.94 -29.80 7.68
CA ILE A 9 6.71 -29.01 8.90
C ILE A 9 6.27 -27.57 8.55
N ARG A 10 6.81 -26.98 7.51
CA ARG A 10 6.55 -25.57 7.14
C ARG A 10 5.21 -25.34 6.44
N ARG A 11 4.63 -26.32 5.75
CA ARG A 11 3.35 -26.21 5.02
C ARG A 11 2.19 -27.02 5.62
N ILE A 12 2.46 -28.09 6.29
CA ILE A 12 1.43 -29.03 6.78
C ILE A 12 1.13 -28.76 8.26
N LEU A 13 2.10 -28.37 9.06
CA LEU A 13 1.89 -28.05 10.49
C LEU A 13 0.90 -26.88 10.70
N PRO A 14 0.93 -25.76 9.93
CA PRO A 14 -0.10 -24.74 10.05
C PRO A 14 -1.48 -25.20 9.60
N ALA A 15 -1.57 -26.07 8.59
CA ALA A 15 -2.85 -26.59 8.10
C ALA A 15 -3.43 -27.67 9.04
N LEU A 16 -2.58 -28.54 9.61
CA LEU A 16 -2.97 -29.53 10.63
C LEU A 16 -3.36 -28.87 11.96
N LEU A 17 -2.71 -27.77 12.33
CA LEU A 17 -3.07 -26.99 13.52
C LEU A 17 -4.42 -26.27 13.32
N LEU A 18 -4.72 -25.80 12.12
CA LEU A 18 -6.01 -25.19 11.80
C LEU A 18 -7.16 -26.20 11.86
N THR A 19 -6.94 -27.43 11.35
CA THR A 19 -7.93 -28.51 11.42
C THR A 19 -8.07 -29.05 12.83
N ALA A 20 -7.02 -29.11 13.63
CA ALA A 20 -7.08 -29.48 15.04
C ALA A 20 -7.82 -28.42 15.88
N CYS A 21 -7.61 -27.13 15.64
CA CYS A 21 -8.35 -26.06 16.33
C CYS A 21 -9.83 -26.06 15.97
N LEU A 22 -10.20 -26.31 14.71
CA LEU A 22 -11.60 -26.40 14.28
C LEU A 22 -12.31 -27.65 14.85
N SER A 23 -11.63 -28.78 14.93
CA SER A 23 -12.18 -30.01 15.55
C SER A 23 -12.32 -29.86 17.07
N VAL A 24 -11.42 -29.17 17.75
CA VAL A 24 -11.50 -28.88 19.18
C VAL A 24 -12.62 -27.90 19.53
N GLN A 25 -12.87 -26.90 18.68
CA GLN A 25 -14.03 -26.00 18.88
C GLN A 25 -15.38 -26.70 18.74
N MET A 26 -15.49 -27.72 17.88
CA MET A 26 -16.72 -28.54 17.80
C MET A 26 -16.88 -29.49 18.98
N PHE A 27 -15.79 -29.97 19.63
CA PHE A 27 -15.86 -30.84 20.81
C PHE A 27 -16.11 -30.07 22.12
N ALA A 28 -15.66 -28.82 22.24
CA ALA A 28 -15.76 -28.04 23.47
C ALA A 28 -17.19 -27.58 23.83
N GLN A 29 -18.18 -27.82 22.99
CA GLN A 29 -19.57 -27.46 23.30
C GLN A 29 -20.32 -28.55 24.13
N ASN A 30 -19.72 -29.70 24.39
CA ASN A 30 -20.47 -30.80 25.00
C ASN A 30 -19.98 -31.40 26.33
N ASN A 31 -18.86 -30.97 26.96
CA ASN A 31 -18.44 -31.59 28.26
C ASN A 31 -17.76 -30.55 29.19
N HIS A 32 -18.31 -30.38 30.37
CA HIS A 32 -17.77 -29.57 31.46
C HIS A 32 -16.90 -30.41 32.42
N SER A 33 -15.70 -29.94 32.74
CA SER A 33 -14.88 -30.06 33.95
C SER A 33 -13.49 -30.76 33.96
N SER A 34 -13.13 -31.64 33.02
CA SER A 34 -11.75 -32.20 32.96
C SER A 34 -10.91 -31.69 31.80
N GLU A 35 -11.52 -31.18 30.75
CA GLU A 35 -10.88 -30.73 29.51
C GLU A 35 -10.13 -29.37 29.64
N GLY A 36 -10.45 -28.57 30.67
CA GLY A 36 -9.81 -27.28 30.89
C GLY A 36 -8.30 -27.37 31.23
N SER A 37 -7.85 -28.45 31.89
CA SER A 37 -6.44 -28.62 32.23
C SER A 37 -5.63 -29.15 31.07
N GLU A 38 -6.13 -30.10 30.30
CA GLU A 38 -5.45 -30.65 29.11
C GLU A 38 -5.28 -29.62 28.01
N PHE A 39 -6.31 -28.81 27.82
CA PHE A 39 -6.22 -27.67 26.85
C PHE A 39 -5.23 -26.61 27.32
N ALA A 40 -5.17 -26.30 28.61
CA ALA A 40 -4.19 -25.40 29.19
C ALA A 40 -2.76 -25.91 29.07
N ASP A 41 -2.54 -27.22 29.29
CA ASP A 41 -1.25 -27.86 29.15
C ASP A 41 -0.80 -27.95 27.68
N PHE A 42 -1.70 -28.35 26.77
CA PHE A 42 -1.45 -28.32 25.32
C PHE A 42 -1.10 -26.87 24.82
N ARG A 43 -1.83 -25.86 25.28
CA ARG A 43 -1.53 -24.46 24.96
C ARG A 43 -0.16 -24.03 25.48
N LYS A 44 0.22 -24.48 26.69
CA LYS A 44 1.51 -24.19 27.32
C LYS A 44 2.66 -24.85 26.57
N GLU A 45 2.47 -26.10 26.14
CA GLU A 45 3.42 -26.85 25.32
C GLU A 45 3.63 -26.16 23.97
N LEU A 46 2.54 -25.84 23.27
CA LEU A 46 2.58 -25.10 21.99
C LEU A 46 3.27 -23.73 22.12
N GLN A 47 3.04 -23.03 23.24
CA GLN A 47 3.71 -21.77 23.55
C GLN A 47 5.20 -21.99 23.78
N GLY A 48 5.57 -23.07 24.49
CA GLY A 48 6.97 -23.44 24.72
C GLY A 48 7.71 -23.75 23.43
N GLU A 49 7.09 -24.51 22.53
CA GLU A 49 7.65 -24.82 21.21
C GLU A 49 7.81 -23.55 20.36
N TYR A 50 6.83 -22.67 20.37
CA TYR A 50 6.90 -21.39 19.64
C TYR A 50 7.98 -20.47 20.19
N ASP A 51 8.10 -20.35 21.51
CA ASP A 51 9.14 -19.54 22.15
C ASP A 51 10.53 -20.14 21.88
N GLY A 52 10.66 -21.46 21.84
CA GLY A 52 11.87 -22.18 21.44
C GLY A 52 12.25 -21.86 19.98
N PHE A 53 11.30 -22.01 19.06
CA PHE A 53 11.48 -21.70 17.65
C PHE A 53 11.84 -20.23 17.42
N ARG A 54 11.18 -19.28 18.12
CA ARG A 54 11.54 -17.85 18.06
C ARG A 54 12.94 -17.57 18.55
N LYS A 55 13.37 -18.21 19.63
CA LYS A 55 14.74 -18.06 20.16
C LYS A 55 15.76 -18.52 19.14
N GLU A 56 15.51 -19.66 18.50
CA GLU A 56 16.39 -20.20 17.45
C GLU A 56 16.47 -19.27 16.24
N ILE A 57 15.34 -18.79 15.71
CA ILE A 57 15.31 -17.84 14.60
C ILE A 57 15.99 -16.52 14.97
N ASN A 58 15.75 -16.00 16.16
CA ASN A 58 16.39 -14.78 16.62
C ASN A 58 17.91 -14.97 16.78
N ALA A 59 18.36 -16.09 17.27
CA ALA A 59 19.78 -16.41 17.38
C ALA A 59 20.45 -16.49 16.01
N GLU A 60 19.83 -17.16 15.05
CA GLU A 60 20.30 -17.21 13.67
C GLU A 60 20.31 -15.81 13.03
N TYR A 61 19.27 -15.01 13.24
CA TYR A 61 19.18 -13.66 12.74
C TYR A 61 20.26 -12.73 13.31
N ILE A 62 20.53 -12.84 14.62
CA ILE A 62 21.60 -12.09 15.31
C ILE A 62 22.98 -12.47 14.72
N ASP A 63 23.20 -13.73 14.38
CA ASP A 63 24.43 -14.16 13.73
C ASP A 63 24.62 -13.45 12.36
N PHE A 64 23.57 -13.34 11.54
CA PHE A 64 23.62 -12.59 10.29
C PHE A 64 23.87 -11.10 10.49
N LEU A 65 23.20 -10.47 11.45
CA LEU A 65 23.38 -9.05 11.76
C LEU A 65 24.81 -8.73 12.24
N SER A 66 25.45 -9.67 12.94
CA SER A 66 26.75 -9.48 13.56
C SER A 66 27.92 -9.78 12.62
N LYS A 67 27.67 -10.42 11.47
CA LYS A 67 28.68 -10.68 10.45
C LYS A 67 28.96 -9.42 9.62
N ALA A 68 30.12 -9.37 8.96
CA ALA A 68 30.47 -8.28 8.08
C ALA A 68 29.43 -8.12 6.94
N TRP A 69 28.88 -6.92 6.82
CA TRP A 69 27.93 -6.60 5.76
C TRP A 69 28.65 -6.43 4.44
N LYS A 70 27.98 -6.82 3.34
CA LYS A 70 28.50 -6.71 2.00
C LYS A 70 28.17 -5.35 1.41
N GLU A 71 29.03 -4.85 0.55
CA GLU A 71 28.82 -3.63 -0.21
C GLU A 71 27.90 -3.88 -1.41
N TYR A 72 26.97 -2.96 -1.64
CA TYR A 72 26.07 -2.92 -2.78
C TYR A 72 26.10 -1.55 -3.41
N ARG A 73 25.86 -1.49 -4.72
CA ARG A 73 25.65 -0.25 -5.43
C ARG A 73 24.29 0.33 -5.07
N LEU A 74 24.26 1.62 -4.74
CA LEU A 74 23.04 2.38 -4.52
C LEU A 74 22.66 3.10 -5.82
N PHE A 75 21.47 2.81 -6.32
CA PHE A 75 20.90 3.50 -7.48
C PHE A 75 20.04 4.67 -6.99
N GLN A 76 20.09 5.78 -7.73
CA GLN A 76 19.21 6.91 -7.46
C GLN A 76 17.76 6.55 -7.84
N GLY A 77 16.79 7.19 -7.18
CA GLY A 77 15.39 6.95 -7.45
C GLY A 77 15.01 7.35 -8.87
N LYS A 78 14.10 6.59 -9.47
CA LYS A 78 13.48 6.95 -10.74
C LYS A 78 12.57 8.16 -10.55
N THR A 79 12.48 9.03 -11.55
CA THR A 79 11.51 10.13 -11.59
C THR A 79 10.32 9.71 -12.43
N PRO A 80 9.07 10.02 -12.03
CA PRO A 80 7.91 9.85 -12.90
C PRO A 80 7.97 10.85 -14.06
N ASP A 81 7.16 10.63 -15.10
CA ASP A 81 6.99 11.56 -16.20
C ASP A 81 6.32 12.86 -15.72
N GLU A 82 6.71 14.00 -16.32
CA GLU A 82 6.09 15.29 -16.02
C GLU A 82 4.69 15.39 -16.63
N THR A 83 3.75 15.96 -15.89
CA THR A 83 2.38 16.15 -16.32
C THR A 83 2.23 17.42 -17.20
N PRO A 84 1.69 17.34 -18.44
CA PRO A 84 1.49 18.47 -19.30
C PRO A 84 0.30 19.33 -18.87
N LYS A 85 0.32 20.62 -19.24
CA LYS A 85 -0.85 21.51 -19.09
C LYS A 85 -1.99 21.07 -19.99
N PRO A 86 -3.27 21.19 -19.56
CA PRO A 86 -4.41 20.85 -20.37
C PRO A 86 -4.52 21.78 -21.56
N LEU A 87 -4.90 21.23 -22.70
CA LEU A 87 -5.16 21.96 -23.93
C LEU A 87 -6.66 21.97 -24.21
N SER A 88 -7.19 23.15 -24.56
CA SER A 88 -8.54 23.22 -25.14
C SER A 88 -8.51 22.62 -26.55
N PRO A 89 -9.45 21.70 -26.88
CA PRO A 89 -9.51 21.15 -28.23
C PRO A 89 -9.85 22.25 -29.23
N VAL A 90 -9.00 22.43 -30.22
CA VAL A 90 -9.33 23.21 -31.43
C VAL A 90 -9.92 22.23 -32.42
N LEU A 91 -11.26 22.10 -32.44
CA LEU A 91 -11.94 21.19 -33.35
C LEU A 91 -11.99 21.83 -34.75
N SER A 92 -11.19 21.28 -35.68
CA SER A 92 -11.36 21.54 -37.11
C SER A 92 -12.67 20.94 -37.62
N GLN A 93 -13.19 21.40 -38.78
CA GLN A 93 -14.39 20.79 -39.37
C GLN A 93 -14.19 19.29 -39.68
N GLU A 94 -12.98 18.89 -40.03
CA GLU A 94 -12.60 17.47 -40.29
C GLU A 94 -12.58 16.59 -39.02
N GLU A 95 -12.28 17.16 -37.86
CA GLU A 95 -12.32 16.46 -36.57
C GLU A 95 -13.75 16.26 -36.03
N LYS A 96 -14.73 17.00 -36.57
CA LYS A 96 -16.16 16.77 -36.27
C LYS A 96 -16.66 15.44 -36.85
N GLU A 97 -16.03 14.92 -37.89
CA GLU A 97 -16.23 13.60 -38.39
C GLU A 97 -15.23 12.64 -37.67
N CYS A 98 -15.60 12.16 -36.50
CA CYS A 98 -14.77 11.23 -35.72
C CYS A 98 -14.45 9.97 -36.57
N ARG A 99 -13.24 9.89 -37.11
CA ARG A 99 -12.72 8.66 -37.72
C ARG A 99 -12.26 7.71 -36.61
N ALA A 100 -12.62 6.43 -36.74
CA ALA A 100 -12.12 5.42 -35.82
C ALA A 100 -10.61 5.23 -36.04
N VAL A 101 -9.83 5.50 -35.01
CA VAL A 101 -8.36 5.34 -35.00
C VAL A 101 -7.99 4.34 -33.91
N LEU A 102 -7.28 3.28 -34.29
CA LEU A 102 -6.70 2.34 -33.34
C LEU A 102 -5.45 2.97 -32.72
N VAL A 103 -5.46 3.16 -31.42
CA VAL A 103 -4.28 3.54 -30.64
C VAL A 103 -3.58 2.29 -30.17
N GLY A 104 -2.30 2.12 -30.52
CA GLY A 104 -1.50 0.98 -30.05
C GLY A 104 -1.39 1.02 -28.52
N ALA A 105 -1.42 -0.15 -27.88
CA ALA A 105 -1.31 -0.26 -26.45
C ALA A 105 -0.32 -1.38 -26.07
N ASP A 106 0.44 -1.18 -25.01
CA ASP A 106 1.25 -2.23 -24.38
C ASP A 106 0.48 -2.85 -23.22
N GLU A 107 0.18 -4.15 -23.32
CA GLU A 107 -0.44 -4.91 -22.24
C GLU A 107 0.62 -5.32 -21.22
N GLY A 108 0.60 -4.70 -20.03
CA GLY A 108 1.45 -5.10 -18.93
C GLY A 108 1.14 -6.53 -18.44
N LYS A 109 2.16 -7.27 -18.02
CA LYS A 109 1.98 -8.62 -17.43
C LYS A 109 1.15 -8.53 -16.15
N GLU A 110 -0.02 -9.16 -16.18
CA GLU A 110 -0.92 -9.27 -15.05
C GLU A 110 -0.35 -10.24 -13.99
N MET A 111 -0.22 -9.78 -12.75
CA MET A 111 0.04 -10.66 -11.61
C MET A 111 -1.22 -10.79 -10.75
N THR A 112 -1.72 -12.02 -10.61
CA THR A 112 -2.87 -12.33 -9.76
C THR A 112 -2.57 -12.03 -8.27
N VAL A 113 -3.20 -11.00 -7.75
CA VAL A 113 -3.00 -10.47 -6.39
C VAL A 113 -3.69 -11.33 -5.32
N GLU A 114 -4.77 -12.03 -5.66
CA GLU A 114 -5.67 -12.69 -4.71
C GLU A 114 -5.07 -13.90 -3.95
N GLN A 115 -4.31 -14.75 -4.62
CA GLN A 115 -3.77 -15.97 -3.96
C GLN A 115 -2.66 -15.69 -2.94
N LYS A 116 -1.94 -14.56 -3.08
CA LYS A 116 -0.84 -14.20 -2.18
C LYS A 116 -1.30 -13.41 -0.95
N SER A 117 -2.48 -12.76 -1.03
CA SER A 117 -3.09 -12.05 0.09
C SER A 117 -3.60 -13.00 1.18
N ALA A 118 -4.27 -14.10 0.80
CA ALA A 118 -4.81 -15.08 1.74
C ALA A 118 -3.74 -15.78 2.60
N ALA A 119 -2.61 -16.15 2.00
CA ALA A 119 -1.50 -16.78 2.74
C ALA A 119 -0.85 -15.81 3.74
N LYS A 120 -0.77 -14.52 3.40
CA LYS A 120 -0.25 -13.47 4.27
C LYS A 120 -1.19 -13.19 5.45
N GLU A 121 -2.49 -13.04 5.19
CA GLU A 121 -3.49 -12.83 6.25
C GLU A 121 -3.54 -14.01 7.23
N ALA A 122 -3.48 -15.24 6.72
CA ALA A 122 -3.41 -16.43 7.56
C ALA A 122 -2.19 -16.44 8.46
N MET A 123 -1.04 -15.98 7.95
CA MET A 123 0.18 -15.90 8.72
C MET A 123 0.15 -14.78 9.78
N GLU A 124 -0.35 -13.60 9.45
CA GLU A 124 -0.51 -12.50 10.40
C GLU A 124 -1.45 -12.89 11.54
N ARG A 125 -2.57 -13.60 11.23
CA ARG A 125 -3.46 -14.19 12.24
C ARG A 125 -2.74 -15.19 13.14
N THR A 126 -1.92 -16.05 12.55
CA THR A 126 -1.12 -17.02 13.33
C THR A 126 -0.16 -16.32 14.28
N ILE A 127 0.52 -15.26 13.85
CA ILE A 127 1.39 -14.45 14.72
C ILE A 127 0.56 -13.79 15.83
N LEU A 128 -0.59 -13.19 15.49
CA LEU A 128 -1.48 -12.53 16.44
C LEU A 128 -2.03 -13.52 17.48
N GLU A 129 -2.53 -14.66 17.06
CA GLU A 129 -3.04 -15.70 17.96
C GLU A 129 -1.96 -16.22 18.91
N LYS A 130 -0.74 -16.44 18.40
CA LYS A 130 0.40 -16.91 19.20
C LYS A 130 0.94 -15.85 20.16
N THR A 131 0.88 -14.56 19.80
CA THR A 131 1.35 -13.46 20.66
C THR A 131 0.30 -13.00 21.67
N SER A 132 -0.99 -13.28 21.43
CA SER A 132 -2.11 -12.86 22.28
C SER A 132 -2.45 -13.82 23.44
N SER A 133 -1.69 -14.91 23.63
CA SER A 133 -1.93 -15.83 24.74
C SER A 133 -1.76 -15.12 26.10
N GLU A 134 -2.71 -15.32 27.03
CA GLU A 134 -2.74 -14.64 28.35
C GLU A 134 -1.47 -14.80 29.20
N ALA A 135 -0.64 -15.81 28.93
CA ALA A 135 0.65 -16.00 29.60
C ALA A 135 1.66 -14.87 29.35
N CYS A 136 1.55 -14.16 28.20
CA CYS A 136 2.37 -12.97 27.88
C CYS A 136 1.96 -11.73 28.67
N PHE A 137 0.73 -11.67 29.18
CA PHE A 137 0.16 -10.49 29.85
C PHE A 137 0.48 -10.36 31.33
N ARG A 138 1.28 -11.25 31.93
CA ARG A 138 1.65 -11.10 33.33
C ARG A 138 2.52 -9.85 33.54
N LYS A 139 1.83 -8.75 33.91
CA LYS A 139 2.38 -7.48 34.41
C LYS A 139 3.38 -6.76 33.48
N VAL A 140 2.96 -6.40 32.29
CA VAL A 140 3.52 -5.21 31.63
C VAL A 140 2.69 -4.02 32.12
N THR A 141 3.28 -3.19 32.98
CA THR A 141 2.60 -2.05 33.63
C THR A 141 2.65 -0.78 32.80
N ASP A 142 3.58 -0.70 31.86
CA ASP A 142 3.79 0.49 31.05
C ASP A 142 2.92 0.48 29.80
N SER A 143 2.31 1.63 29.52
CA SER A 143 1.53 1.81 28.29
C SER A 143 2.00 3.05 27.54
N LEU A 144 2.11 2.92 26.21
CA LEU A 144 2.36 4.00 25.29
C LEU A 144 1.03 4.46 24.70
N GLN A 145 0.75 5.76 24.79
CA GLN A 145 -0.32 6.39 24.01
C GLN A 145 0.26 7.03 22.76
N LEU A 146 -0.33 6.73 21.62
CA LEU A 146 0.13 7.14 20.29
C LEU A 146 -1.05 7.67 19.48
N ASP A 147 -0.95 8.92 18.98
CA ASP A 147 -1.83 9.40 17.91
C ASP A 147 -1.41 8.78 16.59
N TYR A 148 -2.30 8.03 16.00
CA TYR A 148 -2.13 7.46 14.67
C TYR A 148 -3.19 8.02 13.73
N PHE A 149 -2.89 9.12 13.06
CA PHE A 149 -3.81 9.84 12.18
C PHE A 149 -5.20 10.08 12.80
N GLY A 150 -5.21 10.62 14.02
CA GLY A 150 -6.41 10.92 14.80
C GLY A 150 -6.98 9.74 15.59
N ALA A 151 -6.45 8.52 15.43
CA ALA A 151 -6.78 7.39 16.29
C ALA A 151 -5.82 7.34 17.49
N GLU A 152 -6.36 7.39 18.70
CA GLU A 152 -5.58 7.16 19.91
C GLU A 152 -5.36 5.65 20.11
N LEU A 153 -4.13 5.21 19.94
CA LEU A 153 -3.73 3.82 20.15
C LEU A 153 -3.08 3.65 21.51
N ARG A 154 -3.48 2.62 22.23
CA ARG A 154 -2.84 2.20 23.48
C ARG A 154 -2.07 0.91 23.22
N LEU A 155 -0.76 0.96 23.50
CA LEU A 155 0.17 -0.14 23.29
C LEU A 155 0.87 -0.48 24.60
N HIS A 156 0.97 -1.76 24.95
CA HIS A 156 1.63 -2.19 26.16
C HIS A 156 3.08 -2.57 25.87
N TYR A 157 4.01 -2.06 26.64
CA TYR A 157 5.43 -2.36 26.46
C TYR A 157 6.16 -2.36 27.81
N GLN A 158 7.32 -3.02 27.85
CA GLN A 158 8.22 -2.94 28.97
C GLN A 158 9.17 -1.76 28.78
N SER A 159 9.11 -0.78 29.67
CA SER A 159 10.05 0.36 29.66
C SER A 159 11.47 -0.16 29.95
N ARG A 160 12.30 -0.15 28.92
CA ARG A 160 13.72 -0.49 29.01
C ARG A 160 14.49 0.46 28.10
N ARG A 161 15.59 0.99 28.60
CA ARG A 161 16.48 1.82 27.79
C ARG A 161 17.29 0.94 26.86
N PHE A 162 17.32 1.33 25.60
CA PHE A 162 18.13 0.72 24.56
C PHE A 162 19.07 1.77 23.98
N ALA A 163 20.31 1.40 23.76
CA ALA A 163 21.32 2.28 23.18
C ALA A 163 22.18 1.52 22.18
N LEU A 164 22.42 2.16 21.03
CA LEU A 164 23.38 1.67 20.06
C LEU A 164 24.75 2.26 20.40
N SER A 165 25.70 1.44 20.81
CA SER A 165 27.02 1.89 21.25
C SER A 165 27.89 2.42 20.10
N ALA A 166 27.74 1.88 18.91
CA ALA A 166 28.40 2.30 17.68
C ALA A 166 27.62 1.82 16.46
N ILE A 167 27.86 2.44 15.30
CA ILE A 167 27.25 2.01 14.05
C ILE A 167 28.14 0.95 13.42
N THR A 168 28.15 -0.23 14.05
CA THR A 168 28.86 -1.43 13.59
C THR A 168 27.93 -2.62 13.63
N GLU A 169 28.20 -3.62 12.82
CA GLU A 169 27.45 -4.86 12.73
C GLU A 169 27.32 -5.56 14.11
N ARG A 170 28.43 -5.61 14.86
CA ARG A 170 28.45 -6.19 16.21
C ARG A 170 27.52 -5.44 17.16
N SER A 171 27.54 -4.09 17.14
CA SER A 171 26.69 -3.28 18.03
C SER A 171 25.23 -3.39 17.67
N VAL A 172 24.91 -3.48 16.36
CA VAL A 172 23.54 -3.75 15.86
C VAL A 172 23.05 -5.11 16.34
N GLY A 173 23.86 -6.17 16.19
CA GLY A 173 23.52 -7.51 16.66
C GLY A 173 23.34 -7.59 18.18
N THR A 174 24.16 -6.85 18.96
CA THR A 174 24.03 -6.75 20.41
C THR A 174 22.72 -6.08 20.81
N LEU A 175 22.40 -4.91 20.21
CA LEU A 175 21.14 -4.21 20.44
C LEU A 175 19.93 -5.07 20.04
N TRP A 176 19.98 -5.74 18.89
CA TRP A 176 18.94 -6.67 18.48
C TRP A 176 18.68 -7.75 19.53
N LYS A 177 19.75 -8.36 20.04
CA LYS A 177 19.65 -9.37 21.11
C LYS A 177 18.99 -8.80 22.37
N GLU A 178 19.41 -7.61 22.80
CA GLU A 178 18.81 -6.96 23.97
C GLU A 178 17.31 -6.69 23.81
N ILE A 179 16.86 -6.30 22.59
CA ILE A 179 15.45 -6.11 22.27
C ILE A 179 14.74 -7.47 22.26
N ALA A 180 15.33 -8.49 21.63
CA ALA A 180 14.75 -9.83 21.55
C ALA A 180 14.60 -10.50 22.93
N ASP A 181 15.51 -10.22 23.87
CA ASP A 181 15.46 -10.70 25.25
C ASP A 181 14.48 -9.88 26.12
N SER A 182 13.92 -8.78 25.60
CA SER A 182 12.91 -7.99 26.29
C SER A 182 11.50 -8.55 26.11
N ARG A 183 10.53 -8.06 26.90
CA ARG A 183 9.12 -8.48 26.80
C ARG A 183 8.37 -7.68 25.73
N PHE A 184 8.83 -7.75 24.50
CA PHE A 184 8.21 -7.00 23.37
C PHE A 184 6.93 -7.67 22.83
N SER A 185 6.60 -8.88 23.21
CA SER A 185 5.45 -9.66 22.67
C SER A 185 4.11 -8.94 22.87
N SER A 186 3.92 -8.25 24.00
CA SER A 186 2.71 -7.46 24.24
C SER A 186 2.59 -6.29 23.26
N LEU A 187 3.69 -5.57 23.01
CA LEU A 187 3.73 -4.48 22.03
C LEU A 187 3.40 -4.99 20.63
N LEU A 188 4.02 -6.08 20.20
CA LEU A 188 3.79 -6.67 18.89
C LEU A 188 2.34 -7.14 18.74
N SER A 189 1.78 -7.80 19.75
CA SER A 189 0.39 -8.24 19.77
C SER A 189 -0.59 -7.07 19.64
N ASP A 190 -0.35 -5.98 20.38
CA ASP A 190 -1.19 -4.79 20.27
C ASP A 190 -1.10 -4.13 18.89
N MET A 191 0.10 -4.03 18.32
CA MET A 191 0.30 -3.48 16.97
C MET A 191 -0.45 -4.32 15.91
N LEU A 192 -0.35 -5.66 15.97
CA LEU A 192 -1.04 -6.55 15.04
C LEU A 192 -2.56 -6.50 15.23
N ARG A 193 -3.05 -6.38 16.47
CA ARG A 193 -4.47 -6.18 16.76
C ARG A 193 -5.00 -4.86 16.21
N HIS A 194 -4.23 -3.78 16.32
CA HIS A 194 -4.58 -2.51 15.70
C HIS A 194 -4.53 -2.58 14.18
N LYS A 195 -3.56 -3.29 13.60
CA LYS A 195 -3.49 -3.55 12.15
C LYS A 195 -4.79 -4.21 11.65
N GLU A 196 -5.23 -5.27 12.31
CA GLU A 196 -6.46 -5.99 11.94
C GLU A 196 -7.70 -5.12 12.15
N LYS A 197 -7.86 -4.51 13.33
CA LYS A 197 -9.03 -3.68 13.67
C LYS A 197 -9.20 -2.49 12.75
N MET A 198 -8.12 -1.84 12.34
CA MET A 198 -8.13 -0.66 11.49
C MET A 198 -7.99 -1.00 9.99
N GLN A 199 -7.90 -2.28 9.64
CA GLN A 199 -7.71 -2.78 8.27
C GLN A 199 -6.47 -2.15 7.58
N MET A 200 -5.38 -2.01 8.34
CA MET A 200 -4.16 -1.42 7.84
C MET A 200 -3.54 -2.28 6.73
N ASN A 201 -3.23 -1.65 5.59
CA ASN A 201 -2.34 -2.27 4.61
C ASN A 201 -0.89 -2.26 5.13
N ASP A 202 0.04 -2.82 4.37
CA ASP A 202 1.44 -2.93 4.82
C ASP A 202 2.10 -1.59 5.03
N TRP A 203 1.80 -0.60 4.18
CA TRP A 203 2.35 0.73 4.33
C TRP A 203 1.85 1.41 5.62
N ALA A 204 0.56 1.30 5.91
CA ALA A 204 0.00 1.80 7.16
C ALA A 204 0.66 1.14 8.38
N TYR A 205 0.93 -0.18 8.32
CA TYR A 205 1.63 -0.89 9.39
C TYR A 205 3.11 -0.50 9.50
N PHE A 206 3.78 -0.26 8.38
CA PHE A 206 5.14 0.27 8.35
C PHE A 206 5.22 1.63 9.07
N LEU A 207 4.30 2.55 8.78
CA LEU A 207 4.19 3.84 9.46
C LEU A 207 3.85 3.69 10.95
N LEU A 208 3.02 2.70 11.31
CA LEU A 208 2.76 2.41 12.72
C LEU A 208 4.06 2.03 13.45
N ALA A 209 4.86 1.14 12.88
CA ALA A 209 6.14 0.73 13.47
C ALA A 209 7.12 1.91 13.60
N GLU A 210 7.15 2.81 12.60
CA GLU A 210 7.95 4.03 12.65
C GLU A 210 7.50 4.97 13.78
N LYS A 211 6.18 5.26 13.86
CA LYS A 211 5.62 6.14 14.90
C LYS A 211 5.81 5.56 16.31
N VAL A 212 5.70 4.24 16.47
CA VAL A 212 5.99 3.56 17.73
C VAL A 212 7.45 3.76 18.11
N ALA A 213 8.40 3.49 17.21
CA ALA A 213 9.83 3.69 17.47
C ALA A 213 10.17 5.16 17.79
N ALA A 214 9.55 6.11 17.06
CA ALA A 214 9.75 7.55 17.31
C ALA A 214 9.20 8.00 18.66
N ARG A 215 8.10 7.39 19.15
CA ARG A 215 7.43 7.80 20.41
C ARG A 215 8.09 7.23 21.66
N LEU A 216 8.84 6.12 21.54
CA LEU A 216 9.52 5.50 22.68
C LEU A 216 10.72 6.35 23.12
N SER A 217 10.54 7.09 24.20
CA SER A 217 11.58 7.96 24.80
C SER A 217 12.82 7.20 25.30
N THR A 218 12.72 5.88 25.42
CA THR A 218 13.80 4.98 25.82
C THR A 218 14.83 4.72 24.72
N LEU A 219 14.53 5.11 23.46
CA LEU A 219 15.41 4.99 22.31
C LEU A 219 16.20 6.29 22.13
N GLN A 220 17.50 6.25 22.40
CA GLN A 220 18.32 7.45 22.57
C GLN A 220 18.76 8.14 21.26
N SER A 221 18.81 7.40 20.14
CA SER A 221 19.25 7.94 18.86
C SER A 221 18.32 7.57 17.72
N GLU A 222 18.44 8.27 16.60
CA GLU A 222 17.73 7.93 15.36
C GLU A 222 18.09 6.52 14.87
N ASP A 223 19.38 6.16 14.88
CA ASP A 223 19.83 4.83 14.49
C ASP A 223 19.28 3.75 15.42
N CYS A 224 19.16 4.02 16.73
CA CYS A 224 18.53 3.09 17.67
C CYS A 224 17.04 2.89 17.34
N ARG A 225 16.31 3.96 16.96
CA ARG A 225 14.91 3.89 16.50
C ARG A 225 14.80 3.10 15.22
N THR A 226 15.72 3.28 14.26
CA THR A 226 15.79 2.53 13.02
C THR A 226 15.96 1.02 13.27
N VAL A 227 16.85 0.63 14.20
CA VAL A 227 17.02 -0.77 14.61
C VAL A 227 15.73 -1.31 15.25
N PHE A 228 15.08 -0.51 16.11
CA PHE A 228 13.86 -0.93 16.78
C PHE A 228 12.67 -1.08 15.80
N GLN A 229 12.49 -0.14 14.88
CA GLN A 229 11.49 -0.24 13.81
C GLN A 229 11.73 -1.48 12.94
N HIS A 230 12.98 -1.70 12.55
CA HIS A 230 13.39 -2.91 11.83
C HIS A 230 13.03 -4.18 12.61
N PHE A 231 13.34 -4.21 13.92
CA PHE A 231 12.99 -5.34 14.79
C PHE A 231 11.48 -5.63 14.77
N LEU A 232 10.63 -4.61 14.97
CA LEU A 232 9.18 -4.76 14.97
C LEU A 232 8.67 -5.32 13.64
N LEU A 233 9.16 -4.81 12.51
CA LEU A 233 8.75 -5.26 11.19
C LEU A 233 9.19 -6.71 10.90
N VAL A 234 10.42 -7.07 11.26
CA VAL A 234 10.91 -8.45 11.10
C VAL A 234 10.15 -9.41 11.99
N GLN A 235 9.88 -9.05 13.26
CA GLN A 235 9.05 -9.90 14.15
C GLN A 235 7.60 -10.02 13.67
N SER A 236 7.13 -9.09 12.84
CA SER A 236 5.83 -9.16 12.15
C SER A 236 5.90 -9.92 10.82
N GLY A 237 7.06 -10.50 10.49
CA GLY A 237 7.25 -11.37 9.32
C GLY A 237 7.75 -10.68 8.05
N TYR A 238 7.99 -9.36 8.03
CA TYR A 238 8.42 -8.64 6.84
C TYR A 238 9.92 -8.81 6.55
N ASP A 239 10.30 -8.91 5.27
CA ASP A 239 11.70 -8.93 4.81
C ASP A 239 12.29 -7.50 4.71
N VAL A 240 12.15 -6.72 5.77
CA VAL A 240 12.81 -5.44 5.88
C VAL A 240 14.23 -5.67 6.40
N ARG A 241 15.22 -4.92 5.89
CA ARG A 241 16.62 -5.07 6.30
C ARG A 241 17.21 -3.76 6.78
N LEU A 242 18.23 -3.86 7.62
CA LEU A 242 19.08 -2.73 7.96
C LEU A 242 20.20 -2.60 6.94
N ALA A 243 20.56 -1.37 6.66
CA ALA A 243 21.77 -1.08 5.93
C ALA A 243 22.50 0.11 6.56
N ARG A 244 23.80 0.17 6.31
CA ARG A 244 24.66 1.27 6.72
C ARG A 244 25.11 2.06 5.51
N ILE A 245 24.93 3.36 5.60
CA ILE A 245 25.51 4.33 4.66
C ILE A 245 26.39 5.24 5.51
N ASP A 246 27.70 5.25 5.22
CA ASP A 246 28.69 6.02 5.96
C ASP A 246 28.54 5.77 7.48
N ARG A 247 27.99 6.73 8.23
CA ARG A 247 27.89 6.74 9.70
C ARG A 247 26.45 6.68 10.22
N PHE A 248 25.50 6.19 9.45
CA PHE A 248 24.11 6.07 9.87
C PHE A 248 23.45 4.82 9.30
N LEU A 249 22.38 4.40 9.95
CA LEU A 249 21.56 3.27 9.54
C LEU A 249 20.33 3.73 8.77
N VAL A 250 19.91 2.90 7.82
CA VAL A 250 18.69 3.08 7.04
C VAL A 250 17.93 1.77 6.94
N LEU A 251 16.65 1.86 6.60
CA LEU A 251 15.84 0.69 6.29
C LEU A 251 15.85 0.41 4.78
N LEU A 252 16.01 -0.85 4.44
CA LEU A 252 15.79 -1.40 3.11
C LEU A 252 14.46 -2.12 3.10
N VAL A 253 13.54 -1.64 2.30
CA VAL A 253 12.16 -2.16 2.24
C VAL A 253 11.92 -2.74 0.85
N PRO A 254 11.70 -4.05 0.72
CA PRO A 254 11.32 -4.66 -0.54
C PRO A 254 9.84 -4.33 -0.81
N ILE A 255 9.57 -3.43 -1.72
CA ILE A 255 8.22 -3.05 -2.12
C ILE A 255 7.93 -3.72 -3.47
N ARG A 256 6.70 -4.24 -3.62
CA ARG A 256 6.28 -4.94 -4.82
C ARG A 256 6.06 -3.97 -5.99
N GLU A 257 5.39 -2.86 -5.70
CA GLU A 257 5.04 -1.82 -6.64
C GLU A 257 6.25 -0.92 -6.91
N GLU A 258 6.32 -0.30 -8.08
CA GLU A 258 7.38 0.65 -8.40
C GLU A 258 7.22 1.93 -7.57
N VAL A 259 8.31 2.32 -6.86
CA VAL A 259 8.38 3.55 -6.06
C VAL A 259 9.30 4.54 -6.74
N TYR A 260 8.85 5.77 -6.86
CA TYR A 260 9.61 6.86 -7.47
C TYR A 260 10.37 7.69 -6.43
N THR A 261 11.37 8.42 -6.88
CA THR A 261 12.18 9.37 -6.10
C THR A 261 12.97 8.78 -4.92
N ARG A 262 12.86 7.46 -4.66
CA ARG A 262 13.59 6.77 -3.59
C ARG A 262 14.81 6.05 -4.15
N PRO A 263 16.01 6.23 -3.57
CA PRO A 263 17.15 5.39 -3.89
C PRO A 263 16.84 3.92 -3.62
N TYR A 264 17.44 3.04 -4.40
CA TYR A 264 17.21 1.61 -4.27
C TYR A 264 18.48 0.80 -4.57
N LEU A 265 18.46 -0.46 -4.19
CA LEU A 265 19.42 -1.46 -4.61
C LEU A 265 18.71 -2.75 -5.03
N GLU A 266 19.40 -3.56 -5.82
CA GLU A 266 18.90 -4.88 -6.19
C GLU A 266 19.71 -5.97 -5.49
N MET A 267 19.01 -6.92 -4.90
CA MET A 267 19.59 -8.02 -4.17
C MET A 267 18.74 -9.29 -4.33
N ASN A 268 19.35 -10.37 -4.82
CA ASN A 268 18.67 -11.65 -5.07
C ASN A 268 17.39 -11.52 -5.96
N GLY A 269 17.46 -10.66 -7.00
CA GLY A 269 16.33 -10.43 -7.90
C GLY A 269 15.17 -9.64 -7.29
N ARG A 270 15.40 -8.95 -6.17
CA ARG A 270 14.42 -8.07 -5.51
C ARG A 270 14.96 -6.65 -5.42
N THR A 271 14.09 -5.69 -5.66
CA THR A 271 14.36 -4.26 -5.46
C THR A 271 14.06 -3.89 -4.01
N TYR A 272 15.03 -3.29 -3.34
CA TYR A 272 14.89 -2.77 -1.98
C TYR A 272 15.04 -1.25 -2.03
N TYR A 273 13.98 -0.55 -1.67
CA TYR A 273 13.98 0.91 -1.58
C TYR A 273 14.53 1.38 -0.24
N VAL A 274 15.29 2.47 -0.27
CA VAL A 274 15.92 3.02 0.94
C VAL A 274 14.98 4.04 1.58
N PHE A 275 14.64 3.81 2.84
CA PHE A 275 13.86 4.75 3.65
C PHE A 275 14.76 5.41 4.69
N SER A 276 14.91 6.73 4.54
CA SER A 276 15.73 7.59 5.39
C SER A 276 15.21 9.02 5.31
N ASN A 277 15.39 9.78 6.39
CA ASN A 277 15.13 11.22 6.43
C ASN A 277 16.35 12.05 5.96
N LYS A 278 17.45 11.39 5.54
CA LYS A 278 18.67 12.03 5.08
C LYS A 278 18.73 12.11 3.57
N ASP A 279 19.35 13.15 3.03
CA ASP A 279 19.63 13.24 1.61
C ASP A 279 20.71 12.20 1.24
N LEU A 280 20.37 11.32 0.30
CA LEU A 280 21.21 10.20 -0.13
C LEU A 280 21.85 10.43 -1.51
N LYS A 281 21.65 11.59 -2.14
CA LYS A 281 22.11 11.86 -3.53
C LYS A 281 23.64 11.75 -3.71
N SER A 282 24.40 12.03 -2.65
CA SER A 282 25.87 11.98 -2.70
C SER A 282 26.46 10.60 -2.48
N TYR A 283 25.64 9.60 -2.13
CA TYR A 283 26.11 8.25 -1.81
C TYR A 283 25.89 7.31 -2.99
N SER A 284 26.92 6.49 -3.29
CA SER A 284 26.88 5.48 -4.36
C SER A 284 26.90 4.04 -3.85
N ASN A 285 27.27 3.85 -2.59
CA ASN A 285 27.43 2.53 -1.98
C ASN A 285 26.70 2.42 -0.66
N ILE A 286 26.25 1.21 -0.36
CA ILE A 286 25.51 0.86 0.84
C ILE A 286 25.95 -0.53 1.33
N PHE A 287 26.02 -0.72 2.62
CA PHE A 287 26.44 -2.00 3.22
C PHE A 287 25.25 -2.66 3.89
N THR A 288 24.98 -3.92 3.55
CA THR A 288 23.91 -4.72 4.14
C THR A 288 24.23 -6.21 4.10
N TYR A 289 23.37 -7.03 4.66
CA TYR A 289 23.49 -8.49 4.75
C TYR A 289 22.45 -9.20 3.88
N GLN A 290 22.76 -10.44 3.52
CA GLN A 290 21.80 -11.33 2.84
C GLN A 290 21.23 -12.32 3.87
N LEU A 291 19.93 -12.54 3.80
CA LEU A 291 19.27 -13.58 4.58
C LEU A 291 18.97 -14.79 3.71
N PRO A 292 19.08 -16.01 4.27
CA PRO A 292 18.57 -17.19 3.60
C PRO A 292 17.04 -17.08 3.41
N ASP A 293 16.53 -17.58 2.28
CA ASP A 293 15.10 -17.54 1.98
C ASP A 293 14.21 -18.21 3.05
N LYS A 294 14.76 -19.17 3.80
CA LYS A 294 14.06 -19.83 4.91
C LYS A 294 13.65 -18.87 6.05
N LEU A 295 14.35 -17.75 6.21
CA LEU A 295 14.06 -16.72 7.22
C LEU A 295 13.09 -15.65 6.73
N ILE A 296 12.76 -15.66 5.43
CA ILE A 296 11.90 -14.68 4.81
C ILE A 296 10.48 -15.22 4.76
N GLN A 297 9.55 -14.54 5.43
CA GLN A 297 8.16 -14.95 5.50
C GLN A 297 7.29 -14.15 4.54
N ILE A 298 7.32 -12.82 4.65
CA ILE A 298 6.63 -11.88 3.77
C ILE A 298 7.69 -11.18 2.92
N PRO A 299 7.91 -11.65 1.68
CA PRO A 299 9.06 -11.21 0.87
C PRO A 299 8.92 -9.80 0.30
N TYR A 300 7.72 -9.21 0.30
CA TYR A 300 7.44 -7.87 -0.20
C TYR A 300 6.41 -7.18 0.68
N LEU A 301 6.64 -5.91 0.96
CA LEU A 301 5.62 -4.99 1.43
C LEU A 301 4.80 -4.53 0.22
N SER A 302 3.47 -4.45 0.33
CA SER A 302 2.60 -3.95 -0.71
C SER A 302 2.04 -2.57 -0.35
N LEU A 303 2.05 -1.67 -1.33
CA LEU A 303 1.43 -0.35 -1.23
C LEU A 303 -0.08 -0.39 -1.55
N MET A 304 -0.61 -1.51 -2.05
CA MET A 304 -2.02 -1.61 -2.42
C MET A 304 -2.95 -1.43 -1.21
N ILE A 305 -3.97 -0.61 -1.37
CA ILE A 305 -5.07 -0.44 -0.40
C ILE A 305 -6.24 -1.31 -0.84
N CYS A 306 -6.22 -2.59 -0.41
CA CYS A 306 -7.25 -3.58 -0.75
C CYS A 306 -8.48 -3.55 0.17
N LYS A 307 -8.37 -2.90 1.34
CA LYS A 307 -9.46 -2.68 2.31
C LYS A 307 -9.45 -1.21 2.74
N GLU A 308 -10.61 -0.69 3.07
CA GLU A 308 -10.70 0.68 3.57
C GLU A 308 -9.97 0.82 4.92
N LEU A 309 -9.00 1.72 4.99
CA LEU A 309 -8.33 2.05 6.26
C LEU A 309 -9.32 2.79 7.18
N LEU A 310 -9.62 2.19 8.32
CA LEU A 310 -10.57 2.71 9.29
C LEU A 310 -9.91 3.71 10.25
N LEU A 311 -10.02 4.99 9.94
CA LEU A 311 -9.54 6.11 10.76
C LEU A 311 -10.73 6.90 11.33
N PRO A 312 -10.59 7.54 12.51
CA PRO A 312 -11.60 8.46 13.03
C PRO A 312 -11.96 9.52 12.00
N VAL A 313 -13.22 9.87 11.90
CA VAL A 313 -13.71 10.83 10.90
C VAL A 313 -13.47 12.25 11.39
N GLN A 314 -12.67 13.00 10.62
CA GLN A 314 -12.54 14.46 10.72
C GLN A 314 -13.02 15.06 9.40
N PRO A 315 -14.30 15.49 9.29
CA PRO A 315 -14.87 15.85 8.02
C PRO A 315 -14.37 17.21 7.50
N LYS A 316 -14.21 17.32 6.19
CA LYS A 316 -14.09 18.59 5.44
C LYS A 316 -15.08 18.54 4.30
N ALA A 317 -16.07 19.44 4.32
CA ALA A 317 -17.09 19.52 3.28
C ALA A 317 -16.51 20.05 1.96
N PHE A 318 -17.06 19.58 0.85
CA PHE A 318 -16.83 20.12 -0.50
C PHE A 318 -18.12 20.26 -1.29
N SER A 319 -18.10 21.11 -2.32
CA SER A 319 -19.18 21.26 -3.29
C SER A 319 -18.57 21.53 -4.66
N ILE A 320 -18.89 20.68 -5.64
CA ILE A 320 -18.43 20.80 -7.04
C ILE A 320 -19.66 20.97 -7.92
N LYS A 321 -19.72 22.10 -8.63
CA LYS A 321 -20.79 22.40 -9.58
C LYS A 321 -20.20 22.70 -10.96
N ALA A 322 -20.48 21.84 -11.92
CA ALA A 322 -19.98 21.94 -13.29
C ALA A 322 -20.84 21.13 -14.25
N ALA A 323 -20.84 21.45 -15.52
CA ALA A 323 -21.53 20.71 -16.59
C ALA A 323 -23.00 20.37 -16.26
N GLY A 324 -23.71 21.24 -15.52
CA GLY A 324 -25.08 20.99 -15.09
C GLY A 324 -25.26 19.98 -13.97
N LEU A 325 -24.17 19.45 -13.41
CA LEU A 325 -24.17 18.55 -12.25
C LEU A 325 -23.66 19.29 -11.01
N GLU A 326 -24.26 18.98 -9.85
CA GLU A 326 -23.80 19.45 -8.55
C GLU A 326 -23.58 18.27 -7.61
N VAL A 327 -22.38 18.16 -7.05
CA VAL A 327 -21.99 17.11 -6.12
C VAL A 327 -21.51 17.74 -4.82
N LYS A 328 -22.09 17.34 -3.71
CA LYS A 328 -21.70 17.75 -2.36
C LYS A 328 -21.32 16.52 -1.54
N GLY A 329 -20.34 16.67 -0.67
CA GLY A 329 -19.88 15.60 0.18
C GLY A 329 -18.87 16.04 1.21
N GLU A 330 -18.27 15.06 1.85
CA GLU A 330 -17.25 15.28 2.88
C GLU A 330 -16.08 14.30 2.66
N VAL A 331 -14.85 14.79 2.86
CA VAL A 331 -13.65 13.95 2.92
C VAL A 331 -13.14 13.87 4.35
N ASN A 332 -12.57 12.72 4.71
CA ASN A 332 -11.96 12.52 6.02
C ASN A 332 -10.52 13.06 6.02
N GLN A 333 -10.27 14.16 6.74
CA GLN A 333 -8.95 14.80 6.81
C GLN A 333 -7.87 13.87 7.42
N ASN A 334 -8.25 12.92 8.27
CA ASN A 334 -7.29 11.96 8.82
C ASN A 334 -6.78 10.98 7.76
N LYS A 335 -7.61 10.60 6.77
CA LYS A 335 -7.15 9.84 5.58
C LYS A 335 -6.20 10.67 4.74
N ILE A 336 -6.48 11.96 4.53
CA ILE A 336 -5.57 12.87 3.81
C ILE A 336 -4.22 12.97 4.54
N ARG A 337 -4.21 13.03 5.88
CA ARG A 337 -2.95 13.00 6.66
C ARG A 337 -2.16 11.71 6.41
N PHE A 338 -2.84 10.57 6.31
CA PHE A 338 -2.21 9.28 5.99
C PHE A 338 -1.67 9.27 4.56
N TYR A 339 -2.44 9.75 3.56
CA TYR A 339 -2.01 9.78 2.16
C TYR A 339 -0.80 10.70 1.93
N LYS A 340 -0.63 11.75 2.73
CA LYS A 340 0.59 12.59 2.70
C LYS A 340 1.89 11.85 3.06
N GLU A 341 1.78 10.77 3.82
CA GLU A 341 2.91 9.91 4.19
C GLU A 341 3.15 8.79 3.14
N TYR A 342 2.30 8.71 2.09
CA TYR A 342 2.46 7.70 1.04
C TYR A 342 3.64 8.04 0.13
N PRO A 343 4.47 7.06 -0.27
CA PRO A 343 5.51 7.29 -1.26
C PRO A 343 4.89 7.51 -2.64
N SER A 344 5.49 8.34 -3.48
CA SER A 344 5.15 8.40 -4.90
C SER A 344 5.43 7.04 -5.53
N CYS A 345 4.45 6.45 -6.21
CA CYS A 345 4.52 5.10 -6.76
C CYS A 345 3.68 4.98 -8.05
N GLU A 346 3.68 3.81 -8.66
CA GLU A 346 2.98 3.56 -9.91
C GLU A 346 1.46 3.84 -9.80
N LEU A 347 0.87 4.37 -10.86
CA LEU A 347 -0.53 4.80 -10.92
C LEU A 347 -1.54 3.70 -10.57
N ALA A 348 -1.18 2.44 -10.81
CA ALA A 348 -2.03 1.29 -10.45
C ALA A 348 -2.39 1.24 -8.96
N VAL A 349 -1.51 1.71 -8.08
CA VAL A 349 -1.74 1.77 -6.62
C VAL A 349 -2.91 2.71 -6.32
N TYR A 350 -2.89 3.91 -6.89
CA TYR A 350 -3.93 4.94 -6.67
C TYR A 350 -5.26 4.55 -7.34
N ALA A 351 -5.20 4.08 -8.58
CA ALA A 351 -6.39 3.74 -9.36
C ALA A 351 -7.15 2.52 -8.83
N ARG A 352 -6.45 1.55 -8.22
CA ARG A 352 -7.03 0.34 -7.63
C ARG A 352 -7.36 0.47 -6.14
N ALA A 353 -6.92 1.53 -5.48
CA ALA A 353 -7.13 1.73 -4.05
C ALA A 353 -8.61 1.70 -3.68
N VAL A 354 -8.96 0.98 -2.62
CA VAL A 354 -10.31 1.05 -2.04
C VAL A 354 -10.49 2.42 -1.39
N SER A 355 -11.47 3.17 -1.89
CA SER A 355 -11.80 4.53 -1.43
C SER A 355 -12.67 4.50 -0.19
N ASP A 356 -12.83 5.66 0.45
CA ASP A 356 -13.77 5.90 1.54
C ASP A 356 -15.21 5.56 1.11
N ASP A 357 -15.85 4.62 1.80
CA ASP A 357 -17.17 4.12 1.45
C ASP A 357 -18.26 5.21 1.58
N LYS A 358 -18.15 6.10 2.60
CA LYS A 358 -19.07 7.21 2.80
C LYS A 358 -18.97 8.20 1.64
N LEU A 359 -17.75 8.60 1.26
CA LEU A 359 -17.50 9.49 0.12
C LEU A 359 -18.06 8.89 -1.17
N MET A 360 -17.75 7.64 -1.46
CA MET A 360 -18.21 6.99 -2.70
C MET A 360 -19.75 6.89 -2.75
N LYS A 361 -20.41 6.57 -1.65
CA LYS A 361 -21.89 6.58 -1.56
C LYS A 361 -22.47 7.96 -1.84
N GLN A 362 -21.89 9.03 -1.30
CA GLN A 362 -22.33 10.41 -1.54
C GLN A 362 -22.19 10.79 -3.01
N LEU A 363 -21.02 10.49 -3.63
CA LEU A 363 -20.76 10.77 -5.04
C LEU A 363 -21.74 10.02 -5.95
N LEU A 364 -21.86 8.71 -5.75
CA LEU A 364 -22.71 7.86 -6.58
C LEU A 364 -24.20 8.24 -6.46
N ALA A 365 -24.72 8.47 -5.24
CA ALA A 365 -26.09 8.86 -5.05
C ALA A 365 -26.42 10.21 -5.70
N SER A 366 -25.52 11.20 -5.55
CA SER A 366 -25.71 12.52 -6.14
C SER A 366 -25.67 12.49 -7.68
N LEU A 367 -24.70 11.78 -8.26
CA LEU A 367 -24.55 11.70 -9.71
C LEU A 367 -25.63 10.84 -10.37
N SER A 368 -25.97 9.67 -9.79
CA SER A 368 -27.01 8.78 -10.35
C SER A 368 -28.38 9.47 -10.40
N ALA A 369 -28.74 10.22 -9.37
CA ALA A 369 -30.02 10.95 -9.34
C ALA A 369 -30.12 12.01 -10.47
N GLN A 370 -29.02 12.65 -10.85
CA GLN A 370 -28.98 13.71 -11.85
C GLN A 370 -28.82 13.18 -13.30
N LEU A 371 -28.40 11.90 -13.42
CA LEU A 371 -28.09 11.27 -14.71
C LEU A 371 -29.08 10.17 -15.11
N ALA A 372 -30.05 9.84 -14.26
CA ALA A 372 -30.89 8.64 -14.34
C ALA A 372 -31.70 8.47 -15.64
N GLU A 373 -32.10 9.58 -16.29
CA GLU A 373 -32.95 9.55 -17.48
C GLU A 373 -32.18 9.70 -18.79
N LYS A 374 -30.83 9.73 -18.75
CA LYS A 374 -30.02 10.00 -19.92
C LYS A 374 -29.51 8.73 -20.60
N PRO A 375 -29.45 8.72 -21.95
CA PRO A 375 -28.78 7.66 -22.70
C PRO A 375 -27.31 7.50 -22.24
N PHE A 376 -26.79 6.28 -22.35
CA PHE A 376 -25.44 5.93 -21.89
C PHE A 376 -24.36 6.89 -22.41
N VAL A 377 -24.31 7.16 -23.73
CA VAL A 377 -23.27 8.01 -24.33
C VAL A 377 -23.40 9.47 -23.85
N GLU A 378 -24.62 9.96 -23.64
CA GLU A 378 -24.86 11.30 -23.11
C GLU A 378 -24.39 11.37 -21.65
N THR A 379 -24.74 10.36 -20.83
CA THR A 379 -24.30 10.24 -19.45
C THR A 379 -22.78 10.22 -19.34
N LEU A 380 -22.12 9.39 -20.17
CA LEU A 380 -20.67 9.31 -20.20
C LEU A 380 -20.02 10.65 -20.55
N ASN A 381 -20.50 11.33 -21.62
CA ASN A 381 -19.96 12.62 -22.03
C ASN A 381 -20.24 13.72 -21.00
N GLN A 382 -21.37 13.70 -20.32
CA GLN A 382 -21.67 14.66 -19.28
C GLN A 382 -20.79 14.44 -18.03
N LEU A 383 -20.55 13.18 -17.66
CA LEU A 383 -19.65 12.83 -16.58
C LEU A 383 -18.21 13.22 -16.92
N LEU A 384 -17.78 12.98 -18.17
CA LEU A 384 -16.48 13.38 -18.68
C LEU A 384 -16.31 14.91 -18.61
N LEU A 385 -17.29 15.67 -19.09
CA LEU A 385 -17.29 17.13 -19.05
C LEU A 385 -17.32 17.64 -17.60
N TRP A 386 -18.04 16.98 -16.69
CA TRP A 386 -18.05 17.34 -15.28
C TRP A 386 -16.66 17.22 -14.66
N VAL A 387 -15.92 16.14 -14.93
CA VAL A 387 -14.55 15.99 -14.44
C VAL A 387 -13.61 17.01 -15.09
N GLN A 388 -13.73 17.26 -16.40
CA GLN A 388 -12.94 18.25 -17.11
C GLN A 388 -13.10 19.67 -16.54
N THR A 389 -14.31 20.05 -16.13
CA THR A 389 -14.66 21.44 -15.80
C THR A 389 -14.92 21.68 -14.31
N GLY A 390 -15.12 20.64 -13.52
CA GLY A 390 -15.42 20.73 -12.09
C GLY A 390 -14.22 21.00 -11.20
N PHE A 391 -13.03 20.75 -11.70
CA PHE A 391 -11.79 20.90 -10.93
C PHE A 391 -10.84 21.89 -11.62
N ARG A 392 -10.21 22.75 -10.83
CA ARG A 392 -9.12 23.57 -11.33
C ARG A 392 -7.96 22.66 -11.74
N TYR A 393 -7.36 22.94 -12.89
CA TYR A 393 -6.16 22.24 -13.32
C TYR A 393 -4.90 22.96 -12.83
N GLN A 394 -3.98 22.19 -12.27
CA GLN A 394 -2.65 22.65 -11.91
C GLN A 394 -1.75 21.40 -11.84
N THR A 395 -0.57 21.47 -12.45
CA THR A 395 0.39 20.36 -12.40
C THR A 395 0.93 20.18 -10.97
N ASP A 396 1.32 18.97 -10.65
CA ASP A 396 1.93 18.64 -9.36
C ASP A 396 3.21 19.44 -9.09
N GLY A 397 4.04 19.65 -10.12
CA GLY A 397 5.22 20.49 -10.02
C GLY A 397 4.92 21.92 -9.59
N GLU A 398 3.79 22.51 -10.07
CA GLU A 398 3.33 23.84 -9.69
C GLU A 398 2.68 23.87 -8.29
N GLN A 399 2.00 22.79 -7.88
CA GLN A 399 1.25 22.73 -6.63
C GLN A 399 2.09 22.25 -5.45
N PHE A 400 2.95 21.26 -5.66
CA PHE A 400 3.71 20.58 -4.60
C PHE A 400 5.23 20.67 -4.79
N GLY A 401 5.71 20.96 -6.01
CA GLY A 401 7.13 20.94 -6.36
C GLY A 401 7.67 19.54 -6.67
N TYR A 402 6.81 18.52 -6.72
CA TYR A 402 7.13 17.13 -7.05
C TYR A 402 5.87 16.41 -7.54
N GLU A 403 6.01 15.33 -8.29
CA GLU A 403 4.91 14.48 -8.77
C GLU A 403 4.23 13.74 -7.62
N LYS A 404 2.92 13.94 -7.47
CA LYS A 404 2.09 13.43 -6.37
C LYS A 404 0.71 12.99 -6.85
N PRO A 405 0.56 11.83 -7.46
CA PRO A 405 -0.75 11.31 -7.83
C PRO A 405 -1.68 11.21 -6.62
N PHE A 406 -2.98 11.44 -6.83
CA PHE A 406 -3.97 11.49 -5.76
C PHE A 406 -4.75 10.18 -5.60
N PHE A 407 -5.00 9.83 -4.35
CA PHE A 407 -6.16 9.00 -4.03
C PHE A 407 -7.45 9.82 -4.25
N ILE A 408 -8.57 9.16 -4.50
CA ILE A 408 -9.83 9.83 -4.87
C ILE A 408 -10.22 10.92 -3.86
N GLU A 409 -10.04 10.68 -2.58
CA GLU A 409 -10.34 11.63 -1.52
C GLU A 409 -9.52 12.92 -1.63
N GLU A 410 -8.29 12.83 -2.13
CA GLU A 410 -7.39 13.98 -2.29
C GLU A 410 -7.86 14.90 -3.42
N THR A 411 -8.47 14.37 -4.48
CA THR A 411 -9.05 15.17 -5.58
C THR A 411 -10.16 16.10 -5.08
N PHE A 412 -10.89 15.71 -4.03
CA PHE A 412 -11.92 16.55 -3.39
C PHE A 412 -11.37 17.41 -2.24
N TYR A 413 -10.16 17.15 -1.80
CA TYR A 413 -9.54 17.87 -0.69
C TYR A 413 -8.67 19.05 -1.14
N TYR A 414 -7.86 18.86 -2.18
CA TYR A 414 -6.95 19.86 -2.71
C TYR A 414 -7.66 20.83 -3.65
N PRO A 415 -7.13 22.06 -3.82
CA PRO A 415 -7.78 23.10 -4.64
C PRO A 415 -7.67 22.85 -6.15
N ALA A 416 -6.75 22.01 -6.57
CA ALA A 416 -6.48 21.68 -7.96
C ALA A 416 -6.01 20.24 -8.09
N CYS A 417 -6.08 19.71 -9.30
CA CYS A 417 -5.64 18.37 -9.66
C CYS A 417 -5.21 18.34 -11.13
N ASP A 418 -4.48 17.31 -11.55
CA ASP A 418 -3.99 17.23 -12.93
C ASP A 418 -4.53 16.00 -13.71
N CYS A 419 -3.78 15.46 -14.70
CA CYS A 419 -4.35 14.51 -15.63
C CYS A 419 -4.55 13.12 -15.02
N GLU A 420 -3.63 12.63 -14.24
CA GLU A 420 -3.74 11.32 -13.58
C GLU A 420 -4.84 11.32 -12.51
N ASP A 421 -4.94 12.40 -11.72
CA ASP A 421 -5.97 12.52 -10.69
C ASP A 421 -7.38 12.49 -11.27
N ARG A 422 -7.59 13.27 -12.34
CA ARG A 422 -8.86 13.30 -13.07
C ARG A 422 -9.16 11.96 -13.70
N SER A 423 -8.15 11.32 -14.27
CA SER A 423 -8.29 10.00 -14.88
C SER A 423 -8.62 8.93 -13.85
N ILE A 424 -7.98 8.92 -12.67
CA ILE A 424 -8.29 8.03 -11.56
C ILE A 424 -9.72 8.23 -11.07
N LEU A 425 -10.15 9.49 -10.89
CA LEU A 425 -11.53 9.80 -10.51
C LEU A 425 -12.53 9.30 -11.57
N PHE A 426 -12.27 9.61 -12.86
CA PHE A 426 -13.18 9.26 -13.96
C PHE A 426 -13.36 7.75 -14.10
N VAL A 427 -12.26 6.97 -14.09
CA VAL A 427 -12.37 5.51 -14.20
C VAL A 427 -13.18 4.91 -13.05
N ARG A 428 -13.03 5.44 -11.84
CA ARG A 428 -13.77 4.99 -10.68
C ARG A 428 -15.26 5.30 -10.80
N LEU A 429 -15.58 6.50 -11.25
CA LEU A 429 -16.98 6.91 -11.42
C LEU A 429 -17.67 6.12 -12.54
N VAL A 430 -17.04 5.96 -13.72
CA VAL A 430 -17.59 5.19 -14.82
C VAL A 430 -17.79 3.72 -14.44
N GLY A 431 -16.80 3.10 -13.81
CA GLY A 431 -16.92 1.70 -13.36
C GLY A 431 -18.06 1.50 -12.36
N ARG A 432 -18.27 2.43 -11.44
CA ARG A 432 -19.29 2.32 -10.37
C ARG A 432 -20.68 2.79 -10.79
N LEU A 433 -20.78 3.85 -11.60
CA LEU A 433 -22.09 4.39 -12.04
C LEU A 433 -22.63 3.68 -13.25
N LEU A 434 -21.77 3.34 -14.21
CA LEU A 434 -22.18 2.83 -15.52
C LEU A 434 -21.91 1.32 -15.69
N GLY A 435 -21.20 0.69 -14.75
CA GLY A 435 -20.88 -0.73 -14.76
C GLY A 435 -20.03 -1.16 -15.97
N LYS A 436 -19.28 -0.23 -16.59
CA LYS A 436 -18.44 -0.51 -17.76
C LYS A 436 -17.00 -0.78 -17.32
N GLU A 437 -16.33 -1.67 -18.05
CA GLU A 437 -14.87 -1.84 -17.91
C GLU A 437 -14.16 -0.57 -18.36
N VAL A 438 -13.22 -0.10 -17.58
CA VAL A 438 -12.44 1.11 -17.86
C VAL A 438 -10.98 0.84 -17.56
N VAL A 439 -10.10 1.44 -18.35
CA VAL A 439 -8.65 1.36 -18.16
C VAL A 439 -8.03 2.74 -18.14
N LEU A 440 -6.89 2.88 -17.46
CA LEU A 440 -6.02 4.05 -17.63
C LEU A 440 -5.11 3.84 -18.84
N LEU A 441 -4.86 4.91 -19.54
CA LEU A 441 -3.92 5.01 -20.65
C LEU A 441 -2.79 5.95 -20.21
N ASP A 442 -1.68 5.35 -19.81
CA ASP A 442 -0.49 6.05 -19.35
C ASP A 442 0.44 6.30 -20.54
N TYR A 443 0.37 7.52 -21.09
CA TYR A 443 1.21 8.01 -22.17
C TYR A 443 2.45 8.70 -21.62
N PRO A 444 3.57 8.75 -22.36
CA PRO A 444 4.67 9.62 -21.99
C PRO A 444 4.22 11.08 -21.83
N GLY A 445 4.18 11.58 -20.58
CA GLY A 445 3.80 12.92 -20.20
C GLY A 445 2.28 13.19 -20.21
N HIS A 446 1.40 12.17 -20.21
CA HIS A 446 -0.05 12.38 -20.09
C HIS A 446 -0.79 11.11 -19.67
N VAL A 447 -1.82 11.26 -18.87
CA VAL A 447 -2.71 10.16 -18.49
C VAL A 447 -4.13 10.43 -18.98
N ALA A 448 -4.68 9.49 -19.75
CA ALA A 448 -6.06 9.49 -20.19
C ALA A 448 -6.76 8.18 -19.76
N THR A 449 -7.97 7.96 -20.23
CA THR A 449 -8.75 6.74 -19.93
C THR A 449 -9.33 6.15 -21.21
N ALA A 450 -9.77 4.88 -21.13
CA ALA A 450 -10.60 4.32 -22.18
C ALA A 450 -11.68 3.42 -21.58
N VAL A 451 -12.90 3.50 -22.16
CA VAL A 451 -14.10 2.83 -21.68
C VAL A 451 -14.51 1.74 -22.67
N CYS A 452 -14.74 0.52 -22.18
CA CYS A 452 -15.23 -0.59 -23.00
C CYS A 452 -16.63 -0.28 -23.50
N MET A 453 -16.81 -0.33 -24.82
CA MET A 453 -18.09 -0.04 -25.49
C MET A 453 -18.37 -1.06 -26.58
N ASP A 454 -19.66 -1.27 -26.86
CA ASP A 454 -20.10 -2.10 -27.94
C ASP A 454 -19.85 -1.46 -29.34
N GLU A 455 -19.76 -2.27 -30.38
CA GLU A 455 -19.51 -1.75 -31.71
C GLU A 455 -20.64 -0.79 -32.18
N GLY A 456 -20.23 0.40 -32.64
CA GLY A 456 -21.15 1.40 -33.18
C GLY A 456 -21.70 2.41 -32.17
N GLU A 457 -21.55 2.20 -30.86
CA GLU A 457 -22.02 3.17 -29.84
C GLU A 457 -21.32 4.53 -29.98
N VAL A 458 -20.00 4.54 -30.17
CA VAL A 458 -19.21 5.77 -30.36
C VAL A 458 -18.15 5.54 -31.43
N LYS A 459 -18.02 6.52 -32.34
CA LYS A 459 -16.94 6.57 -33.33
C LYS A 459 -15.80 7.43 -32.77
N GLY A 460 -14.55 7.01 -32.99
CA GLY A 460 -13.39 7.77 -32.58
C GLY A 460 -12.17 6.91 -32.24
N ALA A 461 -11.20 7.52 -31.58
CA ALA A 461 -9.98 6.84 -31.15
C ALA A 461 -10.29 5.75 -30.11
N TYR A 462 -9.64 4.59 -30.24
CA TYR A 462 -9.83 3.46 -29.35
C TYR A 462 -8.54 2.65 -29.18
N VAL A 463 -8.48 1.87 -28.11
CA VAL A 463 -7.50 0.79 -27.92
C VAL A 463 -8.23 -0.55 -27.97
N SER A 464 -7.58 -1.58 -28.53
CA SER A 464 -8.11 -2.94 -28.54
C SER A 464 -7.38 -3.77 -27.49
N LEU A 465 -8.14 -4.35 -26.56
CA LEU A 465 -7.61 -5.16 -25.46
C LEU A 465 -8.41 -6.46 -25.39
N GLN A 466 -7.71 -7.60 -25.51
CA GLN A 466 -8.35 -8.92 -25.43
C GLN A 466 -9.59 -9.07 -26.33
N GLY A 467 -9.55 -8.49 -27.54
CA GLY A 467 -10.67 -8.49 -28.50
C GLY A 467 -11.81 -7.52 -28.20
N LYS A 468 -11.77 -6.78 -27.11
CA LYS A 468 -12.73 -5.73 -26.75
C LYS A 468 -12.25 -4.37 -27.23
N LYS A 469 -13.19 -3.49 -27.59
CA LYS A 469 -12.93 -2.12 -28.01
C LYS A 469 -13.12 -1.15 -26.84
N PHE A 470 -12.06 -0.40 -26.48
CA PHE A 470 -12.08 0.61 -25.45
C PHE A 470 -11.94 1.99 -26.10
N ILE A 471 -12.99 2.78 -26.03
CA ILE A 471 -13.04 4.15 -26.59
C ILE A 471 -12.30 5.10 -25.68
N VAL A 472 -11.39 5.90 -26.25
CA VAL A 472 -10.62 6.90 -25.50
C VAL A 472 -11.57 7.97 -24.93
N CYS A 473 -11.41 8.24 -23.64
CA CYS A 473 -12.09 9.31 -22.91
C CYS A 473 -11.01 10.07 -22.12
N ASP A 474 -10.81 11.35 -22.43
CA ASP A 474 -9.75 12.13 -21.81
C ASP A 474 -10.32 13.17 -20.83
N PRO A 475 -10.23 12.93 -19.51
CA PRO A 475 -10.77 13.84 -18.50
C PRO A 475 -10.02 15.17 -18.37
N THR A 476 -8.93 15.34 -19.11
CA THR A 476 -8.10 16.54 -19.09
C THR A 476 -8.22 17.36 -20.37
N TYR A 477 -8.53 16.70 -21.49
CA TYR A 477 -8.71 17.38 -22.78
C TYR A 477 -10.03 18.13 -22.80
N MET A 478 -9.97 19.43 -22.50
CA MET A 478 -11.14 20.28 -22.26
C MET A 478 -12.16 20.25 -23.39
N ASN A 479 -13.44 20.01 -23.04
CA ASN A 479 -14.59 19.85 -23.95
C ASN A 479 -14.50 18.67 -24.94
N ALA A 480 -13.50 17.82 -24.86
CA ALA A 480 -13.42 16.61 -25.66
C ALA A 480 -14.51 15.61 -25.23
N LYS A 481 -15.11 14.95 -26.22
CA LYS A 481 -16.09 13.88 -26.04
C LYS A 481 -15.40 12.51 -26.12
N ALA A 482 -16.10 11.47 -25.73
CA ALA A 482 -15.67 10.09 -25.93
C ALA A 482 -15.28 9.86 -27.42
N GLY A 483 -14.13 9.23 -27.64
CA GLY A 483 -13.53 9.00 -28.96
C GLY A 483 -12.58 10.12 -29.44
N GLN A 484 -12.42 11.21 -28.66
CA GLN A 484 -11.45 12.25 -28.97
C GLN A 484 -10.18 12.09 -28.14
N VAL A 485 -9.03 12.23 -28.77
CA VAL A 485 -7.69 12.09 -28.17
C VAL A 485 -6.89 13.37 -28.42
N ILE A 486 -6.10 13.79 -27.42
CA ILE A 486 -5.17 14.91 -27.57
C ILE A 486 -4.25 14.66 -28.79
N PRO A 487 -4.06 15.64 -29.68
CA PRO A 487 -3.23 15.47 -30.88
C PRO A 487 -1.83 14.92 -30.60
N SER A 488 -1.19 15.33 -29.49
CA SER A 488 0.13 14.87 -29.08
C SER A 488 0.18 13.39 -28.65
N CYS A 489 -0.96 12.74 -28.41
CA CYS A 489 -1.08 11.34 -28.03
C CYS A 489 -1.55 10.43 -29.17
N LYS A 490 -1.97 10.98 -30.33
CA LYS A 490 -2.49 10.19 -31.46
C LYS A 490 -1.52 9.10 -31.95
N GLU A 491 -0.23 9.37 -31.95
CA GLU A 491 0.82 8.47 -32.46
C GLU A 491 1.60 7.77 -31.34
N LYS A 492 1.30 8.09 -30.07
CA LYS A 492 1.95 7.48 -28.93
C LYS A 492 1.24 6.21 -28.49
N ARG A 493 2.00 5.23 -28.03
CA ARG A 493 1.48 4.01 -27.41
C ARG A 493 1.42 4.18 -25.91
N PRO A 494 0.24 4.13 -25.29
CA PRO A 494 0.14 4.15 -23.84
C PRO A 494 0.45 2.77 -23.24
N LYS A 495 1.00 2.78 -22.02
CA LYS A 495 0.93 1.64 -21.10
C LYS A 495 -0.50 1.54 -20.60
N VAL A 496 -1.13 0.38 -20.74
CA VAL A 496 -2.49 0.17 -20.26
C VAL A 496 -2.48 -0.35 -18.83
N ILE A 497 -3.19 0.34 -17.95
CA ILE A 497 -3.39 -0.06 -16.56
C ILE A 497 -4.84 -0.55 -16.42
N LYS A 498 -5.03 -1.86 -16.26
CA LYS A 498 -6.32 -2.49 -15.98
C LYS A 498 -6.69 -2.27 -14.50
N LEU A 499 -7.98 -2.18 -14.20
CA LEU A 499 -8.51 -1.87 -12.85
C LEU A 499 -9.27 -3.03 -12.25
#